data_300cf5ace71489ab21fbb7f4e254dc6d
#
_entry.id   300cf5ace71489ab21fbb7f4e254dc6d
#
_cell.length_a   1.000
_cell.length_b   1.000
_cell.length_c   1.000
_cell.angle_alpha   90.00
_cell.angle_beta   90.00
_cell.angle_gamma   90.00
#
_symmetry.space_group_name_H-M   'P 1'
#
loop_
_entity.id
_entity.type
_entity.pdbx_description
1 polymer ?
#
loop_
_entity_poly.entity_id
_entity_poly.type
_entity_poly.pdbx_seq_one_letter_code
_entity_poly.pdbx_strand_id
1 'polypeptide(L)'
;NFDQADMVSKRLGHLGFDFALAILLVVITLLPLGFRASLIVMISIPLSLALGLIAMNLMGYSLNQLSIVGLVVALGLLVDDSIVVVENIERWLREGHSKKDAILNGTKQIGIAVVGCTATLVIAFLPLAFLPDIAGEFIRSLPVAVITSVLASMLVALTLVPFLGSRMLKSHTHGGGNFFLQK
;
A
#
# COMPACT_ATOMS: atom_id res chain seq x y z
N ASN A 1 11.90 28.66 25.26
CA ASN A 1 10.66 28.15 24.69
C ASN A 1 11.02 27.27 23.50
N PHE A 2 11.10 25.97 23.75
CA PHE A 2 11.19 24.99 22.68
C PHE A 2 9.80 24.93 22.03
N ASP A 3 9.69 25.44 20.83
CA ASP A 3 8.44 25.46 20.08
C ASP A 3 8.17 24.08 19.53
N GLN A 4 7.44 23.25 20.29
CA GLN A 4 7.04 21.90 19.86
C GLN A 4 6.24 21.96 18.56
N ALA A 5 5.48 23.04 18.33
CA ALA A 5 4.74 23.27 17.10
C ALA A 5 5.66 23.44 15.89
N ASP A 6 6.78 24.12 16.04
CA ASP A 6 7.77 24.33 14.96
C ASP A 6 8.52 23.04 14.60
N MET A 7 8.80 22.19 15.61
CA MET A 7 9.37 20.86 15.37
C MET A 7 8.40 19.91 14.68
N VAL A 8 7.14 19.93 15.05
CA VAL A 8 6.09 19.12 14.40
C VAL A 8 5.87 19.58 12.95
N SER A 9 5.84 20.89 12.72
CA SER A 9 5.69 21.47 11.37
C SER A 9 6.87 21.10 10.46
N LYS A 10 8.11 21.18 10.95
CA LYS A 10 9.30 20.76 10.20
C LYS A 10 9.28 19.26 9.89
N ARG A 11 8.87 18.43 10.85
CA ARG A 11 8.76 16.96 10.64
C ARG A 11 7.65 16.59 9.68
N LEU A 12 6.52 17.31 9.71
CA LEU A 12 5.46 17.14 8.71
C LEU A 12 5.93 17.53 7.30
N GLY A 13 6.77 18.57 7.18
CA GLY A 13 7.41 18.93 5.92
C GLY A 13 8.35 17.84 5.40
N HIS A 14 9.17 17.24 6.26
CA HIS A 14 10.02 16.10 5.89
C HIS A 14 9.20 14.87 5.51
N LEU A 15 8.10 14.59 6.23
CA LEU A 15 7.15 13.53 5.85
C LEU A 15 6.60 13.72 4.44
N GLY A 16 6.21 14.96 4.08
CA GLY A 16 5.74 15.25 2.73
C GLY A 16 6.80 14.98 1.66
N PHE A 17 8.06 15.30 1.95
CA PHE A 17 9.18 15.01 1.06
C PHE A 17 9.46 13.50 0.95
N ASP A 18 9.51 12.79 2.08
CA ASP A 18 9.72 11.34 2.12
C ASP A 18 8.58 10.60 1.40
N PHE A 19 7.35 11.09 1.54
CA PHE A 19 6.19 10.59 0.83
C PHE A 19 6.29 10.81 -0.68
N ALA A 20 6.70 12.00 -1.11
CA ALA A 20 6.90 12.30 -2.53
C ALA A 20 8.04 11.46 -3.12
N LEU A 21 9.13 11.26 -2.36
CA LEU A 21 10.25 10.42 -2.77
C LEU A 21 9.84 8.94 -2.89
N ALA A 22 9.07 8.42 -1.93
CA ALA A 22 8.54 7.07 -1.98
C ALA A 22 7.64 6.86 -3.21
N ILE A 23 6.72 7.79 -3.48
CA ILE A 23 5.89 7.75 -4.69
C ILE A 23 6.75 7.79 -5.95
N LEU A 24 7.77 8.64 -6.00
CA LEU A 24 8.67 8.75 -7.16
C LEU A 24 9.40 7.42 -7.41
N LEU A 25 9.96 6.80 -6.37
CA LEU A 25 10.64 5.50 -6.48
C LEU A 25 9.69 4.40 -6.96
N VAL A 26 8.46 4.38 -6.43
CA VAL A 26 7.42 3.44 -6.88
C VAL A 26 7.06 3.66 -8.34
N VAL A 27 6.89 4.89 -8.77
CA VAL A 27 6.63 5.20 -10.19
C VAL A 27 7.76 4.68 -11.08
N ILE A 28 9.01 4.91 -10.67
CA ILE A 28 10.19 4.43 -11.42
C ILE A 28 10.23 2.90 -11.50
N THR A 29 9.96 2.20 -10.39
CA THR A 29 9.96 0.73 -10.35
C THR A 29 8.80 0.11 -11.13
N LEU A 30 7.68 0.82 -11.23
CA LEU A 30 6.49 0.37 -11.95
C LEU A 30 6.44 0.81 -13.42
N LEU A 31 7.37 1.66 -13.88
CA LEU A 31 7.44 2.06 -15.29
C LEU A 31 7.44 0.88 -16.26
N PRO A 32 8.15 -0.24 -16.00
CA PRO A 32 8.10 -1.42 -16.87
C PRO A 32 6.73 -2.10 -16.93
N LEU A 33 5.90 -1.97 -15.88
CA LEU A 33 4.55 -2.52 -15.84
C LEU A 33 3.54 -1.68 -16.65
N GLY A 34 3.87 -0.42 -16.92
CA GLY A 34 3.06 0.52 -17.67
C GLY A 34 2.41 1.60 -16.81
N PHE A 35 2.19 2.76 -17.43
CA PHE A 35 1.68 3.98 -16.79
C PHE A 35 0.37 3.78 -16.01
N ARG A 36 -0.51 2.89 -16.48
CA ARG A 36 -1.81 2.64 -15.83
C ARG A 36 -1.69 1.87 -14.53
N ALA A 37 -0.81 0.88 -14.48
CA ALA A 37 -0.50 0.13 -13.27
C ALA A 37 0.11 1.06 -12.21
N SER A 38 1.07 1.91 -12.63
CA SER A 38 1.69 2.91 -11.75
C SER A 38 0.66 3.89 -11.16
N LEU A 39 -0.30 4.34 -11.96
CA LEU A 39 -1.34 5.26 -11.50
C LEU A 39 -2.27 4.63 -10.44
N ILE A 40 -2.60 3.34 -10.58
CA ILE A 40 -3.40 2.62 -9.57
C ILE A 40 -2.66 2.60 -8.24
N VAL A 41 -1.38 2.26 -8.23
CA VAL A 41 -0.56 2.23 -7.00
C VAL A 41 -0.42 3.63 -6.40
N MET A 42 -0.19 4.65 -7.23
CA MET A 42 -0.12 6.05 -6.77
C MET A 42 -1.38 6.52 -6.03
N ILE A 43 -2.55 6.06 -6.46
CA ILE A 43 -3.82 6.38 -5.80
C ILE A 43 -3.99 5.56 -4.51
N SER A 44 -3.54 4.30 -4.51
CA SER A 44 -3.69 3.37 -3.39
C SER A 44 -2.89 3.81 -2.16
N ILE A 45 -1.69 4.36 -2.34
CA ILE A 45 -0.79 4.75 -1.24
C ILE A 45 -1.40 5.83 -0.34
N PRO A 46 -1.79 7.01 -0.85
CA PRO A 46 -2.36 8.06 0.00
C PRO A 46 -3.69 7.64 0.62
N LEU A 47 -4.47 6.81 -0.08
CA LEU A 47 -5.73 6.31 0.46
C LEU A 47 -5.51 5.34 1.61
N SER A 48 -4.56 4.42 1.50
CA SER A 48 -4.19 3.50 2.57
C SER A 48 -3.72 4.27 3.81
N LEU A 49 -2.89 5.29 3.60
CA LEU A 49 -2.41 6.14 4.69
C LEU A 49 -3.55 6.91 5.36
N ALA A 50 -4.45 7.50 4.56
CA ALA A 50 -5.61 8.22 5.08
C ALA A 50 -6.53 7.30 5.90
N LEU A 51 -6.81 6.08 5.42
CA LEU A 51 -7.59 5.09 6.14
C LEU A 51 -6.90 4.65 7.43
N GLY A 52 -5.57 4.44 7.41
CA GLY A 52 -4.78 4.12 8.59
C GLY A 52 -4.85 5.23 9.65
N LEU A 53 -4.74 6.49 9.24
CA LEU A 53 -4.89 7.66 10.10
C LEU A 53 -6.30 7.78 10.70
N ILE A 54 -7.33 7.55 9.90
CA ILE A 54 -8.71 7.55 10.37
C ILE A 54 -8.91 6.44 11.41
N ALA A 55 -8.42 5.23 11.14
CA ALA A 55 -8.52 4.11 12.06
C ALA A 55 -7.80 4.40 13.39
N MET A 56 -6.59 4.96 13.33
CA MET A 56 -5.82 5.37 14.50
C MET A 56 -6.57 6.44 15.33
N ASN A 57 -7.16 7.44 14.68
CA ASN A 57 -7.95 8.48 15.33
C ASN A 57 -9.23 7.92 15.99
N LEU A 58 -9.90 6.98 15.33
CA LEU A 58 -11.09 6.30 15.90
C LEU A 58 -10.74 5.47 17.14
N MET A 59 -9.52 4.96 17.24
CA MET A 59 -9.01 4.27 18.42
C MET A 59 -8.56 5.23 19.54
N GLY A 60 -8.71 6.55 19.36
CA GLY A 60 -8.37 7.57 20.35
C GLY A 60 -6.88 7.96 20.40
N TYR A 61 -6.07 7.52 19.43
CA TYR A 61 -4.68 7.92 19.34
C TYR A 61 -4.52 9.22 18.58
N SER A 62 -3.77 10.16 19.16
CA SER A 62 -3.42 11.44 18.53
C SER A 62 -2.13 11.32 17.70
N LEU A 63 -1.99 12.22 16.72
CA LEU A 63 -0.74 12.39 15.99
C LEU A 63 0.33 12.98 16.93
N ASN A 64 1.32 12.17 17.25
CA ASN A 64 2.51 12.58 18.01
C ASN A 64 3.79 12.19 17.23
N GLN A 65 4.96 12.52 17.75
CA GLN A 65 6.23 12.20 17.08
C GLN A 65 6.40 10.72 16.77
N LEU A 66 5.95 9.82 17.66
CA LEU A 66 6.09 8.38 17.48
C LEU A 66 5.09 7.81 16.48
N SER A 67 3.85 8.32 16.47
CA SER A 67 2.89 7.95 15.43
C SER A 67 3.34 8.39 14.04
N ILE A 68 3.99 9.57 13.93
CA ILE A 68 4.59 10.04 12.68
C ILE A 68 5.72 9.11 12.22
N VAL A 69 6.62 8.70 13.13
CA VAL A 69 7.65 7.70 12.81
C VAL A 69 7.02 6.37 12.37
N GLY A 70 5.97 5.92 13.07
CA GLY A 70 5.22 4.73 12.70
C GLY A 70 4.62 4.82 11.29
N LEU A 71 4.08 5.98 10.91
CA LEU A 71 3.56 6.21 9.57
C LEU A 71 4.65 6.20 8.50
N VAL A 72 5.85 6.77 8.79
CA VAL A 72 6.99 6.69 7.86
C VAL A 72 7.45 5.25 7.66
N VAL A 73 7.54 4.47 8.75
CA VAL A 73 7.84 3.03 8.67
C VAL A 73 6.77 2.29 7.86
N ALA A 74 5.50 2.56 8.18
CA ALA A 74 4.38 1.96 7.47
C ALA A 74 4.42 2.29 5.97
N LEU A 75 4.83 3.50 5.60
CA LEU A 75 4.87 3.96 4.20
C LEU A 75 5.74 3.05 3.32
N GLY A 76 6.90 2.59 3.86
CA GLY A 76 7.75 1.63 3.17
C GLY A 76 7.10 0.24 3.02
N LEU A 77 6.19 -0.13 3.91
CA LEU A 77 5.50 -1.42 3.91
C LEU A 77 4.18 -1.39 3.10
N LEU A 78 3.52 -0.22 3.04
CA LEU A 78 2.23 -0.02 2.38
C LEU A 78 2.28 -0.18 0.86
N VAL A 79 3.43 0.14 0.28
CA VAL A 79 3.62 0.18 -1.16
C VAL A 79 3.59 -1.23 -1.75
N ASP A 80 4.15 -2.21 -1.04
CA ASP A 80 4.36 -3.56 -1.53
C ASP A 80 3.05 -4.30 -1.82
N ASP A 81 2.05 -4.21 -0.96
CA ASP A 81 0.77 -4.90 -1.11
C ASP A 81 0.07 -4.52 -2.43
N SER A 82 0.01 -3.23 -2.72
CA SER A 82 -0.64 -2.72 -3.94
C SER A 82 0.16 -3.04 -5.20
N ILE A 83 1.50 -3.01 -5.13
CA ILE A 83 2.38 -3.36 -6.25
C ILE A 83 2.18 -4.81 -6.62
N VAL A 84 2.27 -5.73 -5.66
CA VAL A 84 2.20 -7.17 -5.91
C VAL A 84 0.85 -7.56 -6.49
N VAL A 85 -0.24 -6.95 -6.03
CA VAL A 85 -1.58 -7.21 -6.58
C VAL A 85 -1.70 -6.71 -8.03
N VAL A 86 -1.27 -5.46 -8.30
CA VAL A 86 -1.31 -4.89 -9.67
C VAL A 86 -0.44 -5.70 -10.61
N GLU A 87 0.78 -6.05 -10.20
CA GLU A 87 1.73 -6.82 -11.00
C GLU A 87 1.17 -8.19 -11.38
N ASN A 88 0.54 -8.87 -10.42
CA ASN A 88 -0.07 -10.16 -10.69
C ASN A 88 -1.26 -10.06 -11.65
N ILE A 89 -2.10 -9.04 -11.52
CA ILE A 89 -3.20 -8.78 -12.48
C ILE A 89 -2.64 -8.49 -13.87
N GLU A 90 -1.61 -7.64 -13.98
CA GLU A 90 -0.95 -7.34 -15.26
C GLU A 90 -0.29 -8.56 -15.88
N ARG A 91 0.31 -9.45 -15.06
CA ARG A 91 0.86 -10.72 -15.54
C ARG A 91 -0.22 -11.58 -16.19
N TRP A 92 -1.37 -11.77 -15.53
CA TRP A 92 -2.50 -12.50 -16.07
C TRP A 92 -3.03 -11.90 -17.38
N LEU A 93 -3.06 -10.57 -17.48
CA LEU A 93 -3.44 -9.88 -18.72
C LEU A 93 -2.45 -10.13 -19.86
N ARG A 94 -1.14 -10.16 -19.57
CA ARG A 94 -0.09 -10.46 -20.54
C ARG A 94 -0.10 -11.93 -21.00
N GLU A 95 -0.51 -12.83 -20.14
CA GLU A 95 -0.71 -14.25 -20.45
C GLU A 95 -1.94 -14.48 -21.36
N GLY A 96 -2.69 -13.42 -21.70
CA GLY A 96 -3.80 -13.48 -22.65
C GLY A 96 -5.16 -13.82 -22.02
N HIS A 97 -5.25 -13.83 -20.70
CA HIS A 97 -6.52 -14.06 -20.02
C HIS A 97 -7.49 -12.89 -20.18
N SER A 98 -8.79 -13.17 -20.07
CA SER A 98 -9.80 -12.12 -20.09
C SER A 98 -9.58 -11.13 -18.92
N LYS A 99 -9.95 -9.86 -19.13
CA LYS A 99 -9.81 -8.83 -18.11
C LYS A 99 -10.49 -9.22 -16.79
N LYS A 100 -11.65 -9.86 -16.87
CA LYS A 100 -12.41 -10.33 -15.72
C LYS A 100 -11.66 -11.43 -14.97
N ASP A 101 -11.13 -12.41 -15.70
CA ASP A 101 -10.40 -13.54 -15.12
C ASP A 101 -9.06 -13.07 -14.53
N ALA A 102 -8.35 -12.18 -15.21
CA ALA A 102 -7.10 -11.59 -14.71
C ALA A 102 -7.31 -10.88 -13.38
N ILE A 103 -8.39 -10.10 -13.23
CA ILE A 103 -8.69 -9.39 -12.00
C ILE A 103 -9.09 -10.36 -10.89
N LEU A 104 -10.05 -11.23 -11.14
CA LEU A 104 -10.57 -12.15 -10.11
C LEU A 104 -9.53 -13.18 -9.67
N ASN A 105 -8.95 -13.89 -10.61
CA ASN A 105 -8.01 -14.98 -10.32
C ASN A 105 -6.63 -14.44 -9.94
N GLY A 106 -6.17 -13.37 -10.59
CA GLY A 106 -4.92 -12.70 -10.25
C GLY A 106 -4.94 -12.15 -8.81
N THR A 107 -6.02 -11.48 -8.41
CA THR A 107 -6.16 -10.99 -7.02
C THR A 107 -6.31 -12.14 -6.04
N LYS A 108 -7.12 -13.16 -6.35
CA LYS A 108 -7.33 -14.33 -5.48
C LYS A 108 -6.03 -15.11 -5.26
N GLN A 109 -5.23 -15.29 -6.31
CA GLN A 109 -3.97 -16.03 -6.25
C GLN A 109 -2.99 -15.42 -5.26
N ILE A 110 -2.86 -14.09 -5.28
CA ILE A 110 -1.90 -13.39 -4.42
C ILE A 110 -2.48 -12.98 -3.06
N GLY A 111 -3.82 -12.94 -2.94
CA GLY A 111 -4.51 -12.46 -1.75
C GLY A 111 -4.10 -13.20 -0.48
N ILE A 112 -3.90 -14.52 -0.54
CA ILE A 112 -3.44 -15.31 0.60
C ILE A 112 -2.05 -14.88 1.04
N ALA A 113 -1.14 -14.61 0.11
CA ALA A 113 0.21 -14.15 0.42
C ALA A 113 0.19 -12.75 1.04
N VAL A 114 -0.61 -11.83 0.51
CA VAL A 114 -0.78 -10.46 1.06
C VAL A 114 -1.33 -10.53 2.48
N VAL A 115 -2.38 -11.31 2.73
CA VAL A 115 -2.93 -11.49 4.09
C VAL A 115 -1.91 -12.10 5.04
N GLY A 116 -1.14 -13.11 4.60
CA GLY A 116 -0.10 -13.75 5.40
C GLY A 116 1.04 -12.79 5.75
N CYS A 117 1.49 -11.99 4.80
CA CYS A 117 2.52 -10.96 5.02
C CYS A 117 2.04 -9.91 6.03
N THR A 118 0.84 -9.36 5.81
CA THR A 118 0.21 -8.39 6.71
C THR A 118 0.03 -8.96 8.12
N ALA A 119 -0.45 -10.20 8.25
CA ALA A 119 -0.61 -10.86 9.54
C ALA A 119 0.73 -11.00 10.27
N THR A 120 1.80 -11.36 9.56
CA THR A 120 3.16 -11.44 10.13
C THR A 120 3.64 -10.09 10.66
N LEU A 121 3.42 -9.01 9.90
CA LEU A 121 3.76 -7.65 10.33
C LEU A 121 2.95 -7.25 11.56
N VAL A 122 1.65 -7.50 11.58
CA VAL A 122 0.80 -7.20 12.74
C VAL A 122 1.29 -7.94 13.97
N ILE A 123 1.58 -9.24 13.87
CA ILE A 123 2.10 -10.05 14.97
C ILE A 123 3.46 -9.53 15.45
N ALA A 124 4.33 -9.10 14.55
CA ALA A 124 5.65 -8.56 14.91
C ALA A 124 5.55 -7.25 15.70
N PHE A 125 4.59 -6.37 15.37
CA PHE A 125 4.41 -5.09 16.07
C PHE A 125 3.47 -5.19 17.29
N LEU A 126 2.72 -6.28 17.42
CA LEU A 126 1.75 -6.46 18.50
C LEU A 126 2.38 -6.40 19.91
N PRO A 127 3.53 -7.02 20.19
CA PRO A 127 4.16 -6.94 21.52
C PRO A 127 4.48 -5.51 21.96
N LEU A 128 4.87 -4.63 21.00
CA LEU A 128 5.14 -3.22 21.30
C LEU A 128 3.87 -2.45 21.69
N ALA A 129 2.70 -2.87 21.17
CA ALA A 129 1.42 -2.26 21.50
C ALA A 129 0.93 -2.61 22.92
N PHE A 130 1.43 -3.68 23.51
CA PHE A 130 1.06 -4.16 24.85
C PHE A 130 2.12 -3.87 25.93
N LEU A 131 3.14 -3.05 25.66
CA LEU A 131 4.13 -2.66 26.66
C LEU A 131 3.46 -2.04 27.88
N PRO A 132 3.72 -2.53 29.10
CA PRO A 132 3.25 -1.91 30.34
C PRO A 132 4.00 -0.61 30.62
N ASP A 133 3.51 0.16 31.60
CA ASP A 133 4.07 1.40 32.15
C ASP A 133 3.82 2.68 31.33
N ILE A 134 4.13 3.83 31.97
CA ILE A 134 3.96 5.18 31.42
C ILE A 134 4.77 5.36 30.13
N ALA A 135 5.96 4.74 30.04
CA ALA A 135 6.73 4.73 28.80
C ALA A 135 6.00 3.95 27.67
N GLY A 136 5.28 2.88 28.02
CA GLY A 136 4.46 2.12 27.10
C GLY A 136 3.32 2.93 26.49
N GLU A 137 2.67 3.80 27.25
CA GLU A 137 1.57 4.64 26.75
C GLU A 137 2.05 5.61 25.65
N PHE A 138 3.24 6.15 25.79
CA PHE A 138 3.85 7.00 24.76
C PHE A 138 4.31 6.19 23.54
N ILE A 139 4.94 5.01 23.76
CA ILE A 139 5.49 4.17 22.69
C ILE A 139 4.40 3.47 21.89
N ARG A 140 3.24 3.16 22.47
CA ARG A 140 2.12 2.47 21.80
C ARG A 140 1.63 3.15 20.52
N SER A 141 1.75 4.47 20.43
CA SER A 141 1.31 5.21 19.25
C SER A 141 2.06 4.81 17.96
N LEU A 142 3.32 4.37 18.08
CA LEU A 142 4.11 3.89 16.94
C LEU A 142 3.56 2.57 16.37
N PRO A 143 3.49 1.45 17.14
CA PRO A 143 2.99 0.19 16.60
C PRO A 143 1.52 0.27 16.19
N VAL A 144 0.70 1.06 16.87
CA VAL A 144 -0.70 1.27 16.47
C VAL A 144 -0.77 1.97 15.11
N ALA A 145 0.05 3.00 14.86
CA ALA A 145 0.11 3.66 13.57
C ALA A 145 0.56 2.70 12.45
N VAL A 146 1.56 1.84 12.71
CA VAL A 146 2.01 0.83 11.74
C VAL A 146 0.90 -0.19 11.48
N ILE A 147 0.33 -0.79 12.52
CA ILE A 147 -0.68 -1.85 12.40
C ILE A 147 -1.92 -1.34 11.65
N THR A 148 -2.44 -0.17 12.02
CA THR A 148 -3.64 0.40 11.36
C THR A 148 -3.38 0.72 9.91
N SER A 149 -2.19 1.26 9.59
CA SER A 149 -1.81 1.59 8.22
C SER A 149 -1.63 0.35 7.35
N VAL A 150 -0.94 -0.69 7.86
CA VAL A 150 -0.70 -1.93 7.12
C VAL A 150 -2.01 -2.69 6.88
N LEU A 151 -2.92 -2.74 7.86
CA LEU A 151 -4.27 -3.30 7.67
C LEU A 151 -5.09 -2.51 6.65
N ALA A 152 -5.01 -1.18 6.68
CA ALA A 152 -5.65 -0.33 5.67
C ALA A 152 -5.09 -0.58 4.27
N SER A 153 -3.76 -0.77 4.14
CA SER A 153 -3.12 -1.13 2.87
C SER A 153 -3.63 -2.44 2.31
N MET A 154 -3.67 -3.47 3.13
CA MET A 154 -4.20 -4.79 2.73
C MET A 154 -5.64 -4.66 2.21
N LEU A 155 -6.51 -3.92 2.92
CA LEU A 155 -7.89 -3.70 2.49
C LEU A 155 -7.95 -2.97 1.14
N VAL A 156 -7.17 -1.90 0.97
CA VAL A 156 -7.08 -1.15 -0.28
C VAL A 156 -6.54 -2.03 -1.41
N ALA A 157 -5.47 -2.79 -1.17
CA ALA A 157 -4.85 -3.66 -2.15
C ALA A 157 -5.79 -4.77 -2.65
N LEU A 158 -6.59 -5.35 -1.75
CA LEU A 158 -7.50 -6.45 -2.10
C LEU A 158 -8.88 -5.99 -2.61
N THR A 159 -9.25 -4.71 -2.42
CA THR A 159 -10.56 -4.18 -2.83
C THR A 159 -10.45 -3.11 -3.90
N LEU A 160 -9.76 -2.00 -3.59
CA LEU A 160 -9.67 -0.84 -4.48
C LEU A 160 -8.77 -1.12 -5.68
N VAL A 161 -7.63 -1.78 -5.49
CA VAL A 161 -6.70 -2.09 -6.58
C VAL A 161 -7.36 -2.95 -7.67
N PRO A 162 -8.05 -4.06 -7.37
CA PRO A 162 -8.80 -4.79 -8.38
C PRO A 162 -9.93 -3.98 -9.01
N PHE A 163 -10.61 -3.14 -8.24
CA PHE A 163 -11.65 -2.25 -8.73
C PHE A 163 -11.10 -1.22 -9.73
N LEU A 164 -10.02 -0.53 -9.40
CA LEU A 164 -9.35 0.39 -10.31
C LEU A 164 -8.75 -0.34 -11.52
N GLY A 165 -8.20 -1.53 -11.30
CA GLY A 165 -7.73 -2.42 -12.38
C GLY A 165 -8.83 -2.73 -13.38
N SER A 166 -10.05 -2.97 -12.89
CA SER A 166 -11.21 -3.19 -13.76
C SER A 166 -11.58 -1.98 -14.63
N ARG A 167 -11.24 -0.79 -14.22
CA ARG A 167 -11.52 0.45 -14.95
C ARG A 167 -10.35 0.89 -15.84
N MET A 168 -9.13 0.77 -15.36
CA MET A 168 -7.94 1.41 -15.93
C MET A 168 -7.06 0.48 -16.76
N LEU A 169 -6.96 -0.82 -16.41
CA LEU A 169 -6.14 -1.78 -17.15
C LEU A 169 -6.82 -2.16 -18.47
N LYS A 170 -6.03 -2.29 -19.52
CA LYS A 170 -6.49 -2.78 -20.83
C LYS A 170 -6.13 -4.26 -20.98
N SER A 171 -7.05 -5.04 -21.51
CA SER A 171 -6.72 -6.36 -22.04
C SER A 171 -5.72 -6.19 -23.19
N HIS A 172 -4.58 -6.84 -23.09
CA HIS A 172 -3.70 -7.03 -24.23
C HIS A 172 -4.30 -8.15 -25.09
N THR A 173 -5.30 -7.82 -25.90
CA THR A 173 -5.71 -8.74 -26.97
C THR A 173 -4.49 -8.90 -27.88
N HIS A 174 -3.88 -10.08 -27.88
CA HIS A 174 -3.03 -10.51 -28.96
C HIS A 174 -3.91 -10.57 -30.23
N GLY A 175 -4.10 -9.42 -30.87
CA GLY A 175 -4.50 -9.32 -32.24
C GLY A 175 -3.28 -9.64 -33.09
N GLY A 176 -3.02 -10.90 -33.28
CA GLY A 176 -1.91 -11.39 -34.09
C GLY A 176 -2.25 -12.82 -34.51
N GLY A 177 -3.28 -12.97 -35.30
CA GLY A 177 -3.42 -14.16 -36.10
C GLY A 177 -2.16 -14.34 -36.91
N ASN A 178 -1.42 -15.39 -36.69
CA ASN A 178 -0.39 -15.88 -37.58
C ASN A 178 -1.01 -16.19 -38.96
N PHE A 179 -1.11 -15.14 -39.77
CA PHE A 179 -1.47 -15.27 -41.20
C PHE A 179 -0.39 -15.98 -42.02
N PHE A 180 0.75 -16.33 -41.42
CA PHE A 180 1.90 -16.90 -42.11
C PHE A 180 2.09 -18.45 -41.92
N LEU A 181 1.18 -19.15 -41.24
CA LEU A 181 1.26 -20.63 -41.07
C LEU A 181 0.08 -21.42 -41.64
N GLN A 182 -0.59 -20.84 -42.67
CA GLN A 182 -1.44 -21.63 -43.55
C GLN A 182 -0.93 -21.54 -44.98
N LYS A 183 0.13 -22.30 -45.28
CA LYS A 183 0.41 -22.83 -46.61
C LYS A 183 1.25 -24.09 -46.47
#